data_9f66c57ce5744fd4472ce5c2e262430f
#
_entry.id   9f66c57ce5744fd4472ce5c2e262430f
#
_cell.length_a   1.000
_cell.length_b   1.000
_cell.length_c   1.000
_cell.angle_alpha   90.00
_cell.angle_beta   90.00
_cell.angle_gamma   90.00
#
_symmetry.space_group_name_H-M   'P 1'
#
loop_
_entity.id
_entity.type
_entity.pdbx_description
1 polymer ?
#
loop_
_entity_poly.entity_id
_entity_poly.type
_entity_poly.pdbx_seq_one_letter_code
_entity_poly.pdbx_strand_id
1 'polypeptide(L)'
;MNLALYISYKKDIKDLVELIGSALNIYTNEVRINTKDDYYYITNPNFSLHIDNDESLVDYTKEELNLDINRCVDITVFSQAPEVGIKILFQSINSLMSRLQGDVAFTDSASGVIFVRSGGKIIINSHCKENPDIYDWPYQLFDGPYQEKNMEGLI
;
A
#
# COMPACT_ATOMS: atom_id res chain seq x y z
N MET A 1 -9.40 3.57 -9.62
CA MET A 1 -7.94 3.72 -9.43
C MET A 1 -7.41 2.42 -8.89
N ASN A 2 -6.35 1.90 -9.46
CA ASN A 2 -5.74 0.63 -9.08
C ASN A 2 -4.37 0.88 -8.46
N LEU A 3 -4.23 0.50 -7.20
CA LEU A 3 -3.02 0.62 -6.41
C LEU A 3 -2.52 -0.76 -6.00
N ALA A 4 -1.26 -0.87 -5.63
CA ALA A 4 -0.71 -2.07 -5.05
C ALA A 4 0.19 -1.74 -3.86
N LEU A 5 0.03 -2.49 -2.79
CA LEU A 5 0.89 -2.43 -1.61
C LEU A 5 1.71 -3.72 -1.54
N TYR A 6 3.01 -3.58 -1.63
CA TYR A 6 3.96 -4.68 -1.49
C TYR A 6 4.61 -4.60 -0.12
N ILE A 7 4.64 -5.72 0.58
CA ILE A 7 5.15 -5.78 1.95
C ILE A 7 6.00 -7.03 2.18
N SER A 8 6.86 -6.97 3.19
CA SER A 8 7.54 -8.12 3.76
C SER A 8 6.73 -8.64 4.94
N TYR A 9 6.21 -9.86 4.83
CA TYR A 9 5.46 -10.50 5.90
C TYR A 9 5.69 -12.01 5.87
N LYS A 10 6.37 -12.54 6.88
CA LYS A 10 6.87 -13.92 6.90
C LYS A 10 6.01 -14.88 7.72
N LYS A 11 4.90 -14.40 8.29
CA LYS A 11 3.92 -15.21 8.99
C LYS A 11 2.77 -15.63 8.06
N ASP A 12 1.78 -16.31 8.61
CA ASP A 12 0.60 -16.74 7.87
C ASP A 12 -0.14 -15.54 7.24
N ILE A 13 -0.61 -15.72 6.02
CA ILE A 13 -1.39 -14.70 5.29
C ILE A 13 -2.66 -14.29 6.06
N LYS A 14 -3.27 -15.22 6.79
CA LYS A 14 -4.45 -14.93 7.61
C LYS A 14 -4.14 -13.90 8.69
N ASP A 15 -2.97 -14.00 9.32
CA ASP A 15 -2.51 -13.02 10.31
C ASP A 15 -2.28 -11.64 9.67
N LEU A 16 -1.76 -11.63 8.44
CA LEU A 16 -1.61 -10.39 7.68
C LEU A 16 -2.96 -9.73 7.38
N VAL A 17 -3.95 -10.50 6.95
CA VAL A 17 -5.30 -10.00 6.67
C VAL A 17 -5.91 -9.39 7.93
N GLU A 18 -5.78 -10.03 9.07
CA GLU A 18 -6.24 -9.52 10.37
C GLU A 18 -5.51 -8.23 10.76
N LEU A 19 -4.21 -8.16 10.52
CA LEU A 19 -3.40 -6.98 10.80
C LEU A 19 -3.82 -5.78 9.93
N ILE A 20 -4.04 -6.00 8.64
CA ILE A 20 -4.53 -4.98 7.71
C ILE A 20 -5.94 -4.52 8.12
N GLY A 21 -6.83 -5.46 8.40
CA GLY A 21 -8.18 -5.16 8.86
C GLY A 21 -8.20 -4.33 10.14
N SER A 22 -7.33 -4.63 11.09
CA SER A 22 -7.18 -3.86 12.33
C SER A 22 -6.68 -2.44 12.07
N ALA A 23 -5.72 -2.28 11.16
CA ALA A 23 -5.22 -0.95 10.78
C ALA A 23 -6.30 -0.10 10.12
N LEU A 24 -7.10 -0.69 9.23
CA LEU A 24 -8.22 -0.02 8.59
C LEU A 24 -9.32 0.37 9.59
N ASN A 25 -9.63 -0.49 10.55
CA ASN A 25 -10.67 -0.24 11.56
C ASN A 25 -10.38 0.97 12.47
N ILE A 26 -9.15 1.45 12.52
CA ILE A 26 -8.82 2.69 13.24
C ILE A 26 -9.44 3.91 12.54
N TYR A 27 -9.52 3.88 11.20
CA TYR A 27 -9.86 5.04 10.37
C TYR A 27 -11.20 4.92 9.65
N THR A 28 -11.83 3.74 9.68
CA THR A 28 -13.14 3.50 9.07
C THR A 28 -13.92 2.43 9.83
N ASN A 29 -15.26 2.54 9.87
CA ASN A 29 -16.11 1.65 10.64
C ASN A 29 -16.67 0.46 9.84
N GLU A 30 -16.57 0.47 8.52
CA GLU A 30 -17.26 -0.47 7.65
C GLU A 30 -16.31 -1.43 6.95
N VAL A 31 -15.43 -2.06 7.75
CA VAL A 31 -14.48 -3.05 7.23
C VAL A 31 -15.10 -4.44 7.25
N ARG A 32 -15.17 -5.09 6.09
CA ARG A 32 -15.62 -6.47 5.95
C ARG A 32 -14.50 -7.33 5.38
N ILE A 33 -14.27 -8.48 6.02
CA ILE A 33 -13.27 -9.46 5.58
C ILE A 33 -14.02 -10.69 5.06
N ASN A 34 -13.76 -11.08 3.82
CA ASN A 34 -14.31 -12.25 3.18
C ASN A 34 -13.19 -13.14 2.66
N THR A 35 -13.41 -14.45 2.70
CA THR A 35 -12.50 -15.46 2.16
C THR A 35 -13.21 -16.22 1.05
N LYS A 36 -12.54 -16.38 -0.09
CA LYS A 36 -13.00 -17.23 -1.18
C LYS A 36 -11.82 -18.01 -1.74
N ASP A 37 -11.87 -19.33 -1.62
CA ASP A 37 -10.75 -20.22 -1.95
C ASP A 37 -9.48 -19.81 -1.17
N ASP A 38 -8.37 -19.54 -1.84
CA ASP A 38 -7.11 -19.08 -1.23
C ASP A 38 -6.96 -17.55 -1.23
N TYR A 39 -8.04 -16.82 -1.53
CA TYR A 39 -8.06 -15.36 -1.63
C TYR A 39 -8.76 -14.73 -0.44
N TYR A 40 -8.25 -13.59 -0.02
CA TYR A 40 -8.86 -12.75 0.99
C TYR A 40 -9.26 -11.41 0.39
N TYR A 41 -10.47 -10.97 0.73
CA TYR A 41 -10.98 -9.66 0.34
C TYR A 41 -11.29 -8.84 1.57
N ILE A 42 -10.82 -7.60 1.57
CA ILE A 42 -11.20 -6.60 2.58
C ILE A 42 -11.92 -5.49 1.84
N THR A 43 -13.14 -5.19 2.25
CA THR A 43 -13.99 -4.21 1.57
C THR A 43 -14.52 -3.16 2.52
N ASN A 44 -14.68 -1.95 2.01
CA ASN A 44 -15.47 -0.89 2.59
C ASN A 44 -16.13 -0.06 1.47
N PRO A 45 -16.92 0.99 1.78
CA PRO A 45 -17.58 1.78 0.75
C PRO A 45 -16.65 2.53 -0.21
N ASN A 46 -15.38 2.74 0.15
CA ASN A 46 -14.44 3.55 -0.63
C ASN A 46 -13.46 2.74 -1.47
N PHE A 47 -13.14 1.50 -1.07
CA PHE A 47 -12.17 0.65 -1.76
C PHE A 47 -12.36 -0.83 -1.44
N SER A 48 -11.72 -1.65 -2.24
CA SER A 48 -11.55 -3.09 -1.96
C SER A 48 -10.07 -3.47 -2.02
N LEU A 49 -9.66 -4.36 -1.12
CA LEU A 49 -8.35 -4.97 -1.11
C LEU A 49 -8.47 -6.45 -1.46
N HIS A 50 -7.56 -6.93 -2.30
CA HIS A 50 -7.44 -8.33 -2.65
C HIS A 50 -6.07 -8.83 -2.25
N ILE A 51 -6.00 -9.88 -1.45
CA ILE A 51 -4.75 -10.47 -0.93
C ILE A 51 -4.68 -11.92 -1.37
N ASP A 52 -3.68 -12.22 -2.20
CA ASP A 52 -3.40 -13.56 -2.70
C ASP A 52 -2.27 -14.20 -1.89
N ASN A 53 -2.30 -15.52 -1.74
CA ASN A 53 -1.23 -16.27 -1.08
C ASN A 53 -0.03 -16.55 -2.01
N ASP A 54 -0.10 -16.19 -3.29
CA ASP A 54 0.98 -16.38 -4.24
C ASP A 54 2.10 -15.36 -4.05
N GLU A 55 3.22 -15.81 -3.50
CA GLU A 55 4.40 -14.95 -3.26
C GLU A 55 5.12 -14.53 -4.56
N SER A 56 4.89 -15.22 -5.68
CA SER A 56 5.53 -14.87 -6.97
C SER A 56 5.02 -13.57 -7.57
N LEU A 57 3.88 -13.07 -7.13
CA LEU A 57 3.29 -11.80 -7.59
C LEU A 57 4.19 -10.58 -7.33
N VAL A 58 5.14 -10.69 -6.40
CA VAL A 58 6.05 -9.59 -6.06
C VAL A 58 7.37 -9.63 -6.81
N ASP A 59 7.68 -10.69 -7.54
CA ASP A 59 9.02 -10.96 -8.09
C ASP A 59 9.54 -9.80 -8.94
N TYR A 60 8.73 -9.27 -9.85
CA TYR A 60 9.11 -8.14 -10.69
C TYR A 60 9.40 -6.87 -9.87
N THR A 61 8.50 -6.49 -8.99
CA THR A 61 8.64 -5.30 -8.14
C THR A 61 9.82 -5.42 -7.19
N LYS A 62 10.04 -6.60 -6.63
CA LYS A 62 11.16 -6.92 -5.77
C LYS A 62 12.50 -6.70 -6.47
N GLU A 63 12.65 -7.17 -7.71
CA GLU A 63 13.86 -7.00 -8.50
C GLU A 63 14.05 -5.54 -8.91
N GLU A 64 13.01 -4.91 -9.46
CA GLU A 64 13.07 -3.55 -9.99
C GLU A 64 13.40 -2.51 -8.91
N LEU A 65 12.86 -2.67 -7.71
CA LEU A 65 13.08 -1.74 -6.60
C LEU A 65 14.15 -2.21 -5.62
N ASN A 66 14.72 -3.40 -5.82
CA ASN A 66 15.71 -4.01 -4.91
C ASN A 66 15.22 -4.00 -3.45
N LEU A 67 13.99 -4.51 -3.23
CA LEU A 67 13.36 -4.57 -1.92
C LEU A 67 13.18 -6.02 -1.45
N ASP A 68 13.22 -6.23 -0.14
CA ASP A 68 12.86 -7.51 0.49
C ASP A 68 11.35 -7.51 0.79
N ILE A 69 10.56 -7.91 -0.19
CA ILE A 69 9.10 -8.01 -0.14
C ILE A 69 8.66 -9.41 -0.58
N ASN A 70 7.53 -9.90 -0.05
CA ASN A 70 7.00 -11.22 -0.42
C ASN A 70 5.47 -11.29 -0.50
N ARG A 71 4.76 -10.20 -0.24
CA ARG A 71 3.31 -10.13 -0.32
C ARG A 71 2.85 -8.93 -1.13
N CYS A 72 1.82 -9.14 -1.94
CA CYS A 72 1.15 -8.10 -2.71
C CYS A 72 -0.30 -7.98 -2.26
N VAL A 73 -0.75 -6.75 -2.03
CA VAL A 73 -2.14 -6.39 -1.78
C VAL A 73 -2.60 -5.51 -2.91
N ASP A 74 -3.49 -6.03 -3.75
CA ASP A 74 -4.11 -5.25 -4.81
C ASP A 74 -5.25 -4.42 -4.24
N ILE A 75 -5.29 -3.15 -4.60
CA ILE A 75 -6.26 -2.19 -4.06
C ILE A 75 -6.99 -1.50 -5.20
N THR A 76 -8.32 -1.55 -5.15
CA THR A 76 -9.17 -0.79 -6.07
C THR A 76 -9.88 0.31 -5.29
N VAL A 77 -9.55 1.57 -5.58
CA VAL A 77 -10.26 2.72 -5.02
C VAL A 77 -11.41 3.10 -5.93
N PHE A 78 -12.60 3.23 -5.37
CA PHE A 78 -13.81 3.53 -6.13
C PHE A 78 -13.86 5.01 -6.52
N SER A 79 -14.45 5.30 -7.68
CA SER A 79 -14.39 6.63 -8.29
C SER A 79 -15.30 7.70 -7.68
N GLN A 80 -16.16 7.33 -6.74
CA GLN A 80 -17.16 8.24 -6.17
C GLN A 80 -16.68 9.17 -5.05
N ALA A 81 -15.52 9.09 -4.59
CA ALA A 81 -14.82 10.00 -3.67
C ALA A 81 -13.41 9.44 -3.44
N PRO A 82 -12.56 9.42 -4.46
CA PRO A 82 -11.24 8.77 -4.38
C PRO A 82 -10.36 9.41 -3.30
N GLU A 83 -10.49 10.68 -3.05
CA GLU A 83 -9.73 11.40 -2.02
C GLU A 83 -10.02 10.89 -0.60
N VAL A 84 -11.25 10.48 -0.31
CA VAL A 84 -11.63 9.89 0.98
C VAL A 84 -10.98 8.53 1.16
N GLY A 85 -11.06 7.68 0.15
CA GLY A 85 -10.45 6.36 0.15
C GLY A 85 -8.92 6.42 0.26
N ILE A 86 -8.28 7.30 -0.49
CA ILE A 86 -6.83 7.51 -0.47
C ILE A 86 -6.37 7.99 0.91
N LYS A 87 -7.08 8.91 1.53
CA LYS A 87 -6.76 9.37 2.88
C LYS A 87 -6.80 8.24 3.90
N ILE A 88 -7.87 7.43 3.88
CA ILE A 88 -8.00 6.27 4.77
C ILE A 88 -6.87 5.28 4.52
N LEU A 89 -6.54 4.99 3.27
CA LEU A 89 -5.46 4.09 2.90
C LEU A 89 -4.10 4.58 3.42
N PHE A 90 -3.76 5.84 3.20
CA PHE A 90 -2.48 6.40 3.68
C PHE A 90 -2.37 6.36 5.20
N GLN A 91 -3.43 6.72 5.92
CA GLN A 91 -3.47 6.63 7.38
C GLN A 91 -3.30 5.18 7.85
N SER A 92 -4.00 4.26 7.21
CA SER A 92 -3.96 2.82 7.54
C SER A 92 -2.61 2.20 7.21
N ILE A 93 -2.02 2.54 6.07
CA ILE A 93 -0.68 2.06 5.68
C ILE A 93 0.38 2.61 6.64
N ASN A 94 0.28 3.88 7.03
CA ASN A 94 1.19 4.46 8.02
C ASN A 94 1.11 3.71 9.36
N SER A 95 -0.10 3.42 9.85
CA SER A 95 -0.32 2.62 11.05
C SER A 95 0.20 1.18 10.88
N LEU A 96 -0.04 0.57 9.72
CA LEU A 96 0.44 -0.78 9.40
C LEU A 96 1.97 -0.83 9.39
N MET A 97 2.64 0.14 8.78
CA MET A 97 4.11 0.21 8.74
C MET A 97 4.74 0.29 10.12
N SER A 98 4.06 0.87 11.11
CA SER A 98 4.54 0.90 12.50
C SER A 98 4.60 -0.50 13.14
N ARG A 99 3.85 -1.45 12.59
CA ARG A 99 3.75 -2.84 13.06
C ARG A 99 4.52 -3.83 12.19
N LEU A 100 5.01 -3.40 11.03
CA LEU A 100 5.81 -4.19 10.10
C LEU A 100 7.26 -3.76 10.17
N GLN A 101 8.19 -4.72 10.09
CA GLN A 101 9.62 -4.42 10.18
C GLN A 101 10.33 -4.43 8.81
N GLY A 102 9.73 -4.95 7.79
CA GLY A 102 10.37 -5.12 6.49
C GLY A 102 10.18 -3.95 5.53
N ASP A 103 10.66 -4.17 4.32
CA ASP A 103 10.50 -3.22 3.23
C ASP A 103 9.02 -3.14 2.78
N VAL A 104 8.66 -2.00 2.22
CA VAL A 104 7.32 -1.70 1.70
C VAL A 104 7.46 -0.94 0.40
N ALA A 105 6.58 -1.21 -0.57
CA ALA A 105 6.40 -0.36 -1.73
C ALA A 105 4.91 -0.11 -1.93
N PHE A 106 4.56 1.11 -2.29
CA PHE A 106 3.20 1.49 -2.64
C PHE A 106 3.20 2.11 -4.03
N THR A 107 2.40 1.56 -4.92
CA THR A 107 2.42 1.89 -6.34
C THR A 107 1.02 2.16 -6.87
N ASP A 108 0.96 2.94 -7.94
CA ASP A 108 -0.22 3.17 -8.74
C ASP A 108 0.03 2.64 -10.15
N SER A 109 -0.92 1.93 -10.72
CA SER A 109 -0.81 1.36 -12.08
C SER A 109 -0.58 2.42 -13.17
N ALA A 110 -0.98 3.65 -12.93
CA ALA A 110 -0.84 4.76 -13.88
C ALA A 110 0.43 5.59 -13.68
N SER A 111 0.85 5.79 -12.43
CA SER A 111 1.95 6.70 -12.08
C SER A 111 3.21 6.01 -11.56
N GLY A 112 3.18 4.70 -11.39
CA GLY A 112 4.32 3.94 -10.88
C GLY A 112 4.47 4.05 -9.36
N VAL A 113 5.70 4.18 -8.89
CA VAL A 113 5.99 4.21 -7.45
C VAL A 113 5.48 5.49 -6.81
N ILE A 114 4.70 5.35 -5.74
CA ILE A 114 4.26 6.46 -4.89
C ILE A 114 5.28 6.69 -3.77
N PHE A 115 5.60 5.64 -3.03
CA PHE A 115 6.67 5.64 -2.05
C PHE A 115 7.20 4.23 -1.79
N VAL A 116 8.38 4.16 -1.20
CA VAL A 116 8.95 2.93 -0.65
C VAL A 116 9.41 3.14 0.78
N ARG A 117 9.46 2.06 1.55
CA ARG A 117 10.25 2.01 2.80
C ARG A 117 11.35 0.98 2.61
N SER A 118 12.57 1.40 2.73
CA SER A 118 13.76 0.55 2.61
C SER A 118 14.70 0.82 3.77
N GLY A 119 15.14 -0.24 4.44
CA GLY A 119 16.00 -0.12 5.61
C GLY A 119 15.40 0.75 6.73
N GLY A 120 14.08 0.71 6.91
CA GLY A 120 13.36 1.50 7.90
C GLY A 120 13.12 2.97 7.54
N LYS A 121 13.54 3.41 6.35
CA LYS A 121 13.40 4.80 5.88
C LYS A 121 12.33 4.91 4.82
N ILE A 122 11.42 5.86 4.97
CA ILE A 122 10.41 6.19 3.95
C ILE A 122 11.05 7.11 2.92
N ILE A 123 10.91 6.74 1.65
CA ILE A 123 11.40 7.49 0.50
C ILE A 123 10.20 7.73 -0.41
N ILE A 124 9.81 8.98 -0.57
CA ILE A 124 8.71 9.37 -1.46
C ILE A 124 9.22 9.65 -2.87
N ASN A 125 8.35 9.44 -3.86
CA ASN A 125 8.67 9.79 -5.23
C ASN A 125 8.57 11.30 -5.42
N SER A 126 9.72 11.97 -5.56
CA SER A 126 9.76 13.43 -5.74
C SER A 126 9.07 13.87 -7.03
N HIS A 127 9.07 13.05 -8.07
CA HIS A 127 8.32 13.34 -9.30
C HIS A 127 6.83 13.53 -9.03
N CYS A 128 6.23 12.68 -8.19
CA CYS A 128 4.82 12.83 -7.79
C CYS A 128 4.60 14.11 -6.97
N LYS A 129 5.49 14.39 -6.02
CA LYS A 129 5.39 15.58 -5.16
C LYS A 129 5.51 16.89 -5.94
N GLU A 130 6.36 16.90 -6.95
CA GLU A 130 6.59 18.08 -7.82
C GLU A 130 5.47 18.32 -8.84
N ASN A 131 4.57 17.35 -9.02
CA ASN A 131 3.44 17.40 -9.93
C ASN A 131 2.10 17.19 -9.20
N PRO A 132 1.74 18.04 -8.22
CA PRO A 132 0.56 17.84 -7.37
C PRO A 132 -0.77 17.93 -8.13
N ASP A 133 -0.80 18.60 -9.27
CA ASP A 133 -1.99 18.68 -10.13
C ASP A 133 -2.35 17.33 -10.77
N ILE A 134 -1.37 16.42 -10.86
CA ILE A 134 -1.53 15.08 -11.43
C ILE A 134 -1.53 14.03 -10.32
N TYR A 135 -0.70 14.21 -9.30
CA TYR A 135 -0.42 13.24 -8.24
C TYR A 135 -0.59 13.87 -6.86
N ASP A 136 -1.83 14.00 -6.42
CA ASP A 136 -2.13 14.60 -5.11
C ASP A 136 -2.11 13.51 -4.00
N TRP A 137 -0.91 12.98 -3.72
CA TRP A 137 -0.72 12.00 -2.66
C TRP A 137 -0.52 12.69 -1.30
N PRO A 138 -1.24 12.28 -0.25
CA PRO A 138 -1.20 12.95 1.06
C PRO A 138 0.02 12.53 1.90
N TYR A 139 1.22 12.80 1.43
CA TYR A 139 2.48 12.45 2.11
C TYR A 139 2.61 13.04 3.52
N GLN A 140 1.90 14.13 3.81
CA GLN A 140 1.86 14.75 5.14
C GLN A 140 1.22 13.86 6.21
N LEU A 141 0.53 12.77 5.81
CA LEU A 141 -0.06 11.81 6.74
C LEU A 141 0.96 10.81 7.29
N PHE A 142 2.18 10.75 6.76
CA PHE A 142 3.22 9.89 7.30
C PHE A 142 3.80 10.47 8.59
N ASP A 143 4.00 9.59 9.58
CA ASP A 143 4.71 9.93 10.80
C ASP A 143 6.22 10.00 10.55
N GLY A 144 6.85 11.03 11.10
CA GLY A 144 8.28 11.20 11.03
C GLY A 144 8.81 11.70 9.68
N PRO A 145 10.12 11.86 9.57
CA PRO A 145 10.75 12.38 8.36
C PRO A 145 10.72 11.35 7.23
N TYR A 146 10.62 11.84 6.01
CA TYR A 146 10.83 11.06 4.80
C TYR A 146 11.92 11.68 3.94
N GLN A 147 12.57 10.84 3.13
CA GLN A 147 13.49 11.25 2.10
C GLN A 147 12.76 11.39 0.76
N GLU A 148 13.35 12.08 -0.17
CA GLU A 148 12.82 12.28 -1.53
C GLU A 148 13.79 11.70 -2.57
N LYS A 149 13.26 11.00 -3.56
CA LYS A 149 14.02 10.48 -4.69
C LYS A 149 13.13 10.50 -5.93
N ASN A 150 13.68 10.90 -7.06
CA ASN A 150 12.96 10.75 -8.33
C ASN A 150 12.89 9.26 -8.70
N MET A 151 11.68 8.73 -8.75
CA MET A 151 11.39 7.35 -9.13
C MET A 151 10.46 7.29 -10.36
N GLU A 152 10.47 8.34 -11.18
CA GLU A 152 9.73 8.37 -12.44
C GLU A 152 10.16 7.20 -13.34
N GLY A 153 9.19 6.51 -13.92
CA GLY A 153 9.43 5.39 -14.83
C GLY A 153 9.84 4.08 -14.15
N LEU A 154 9.92 4.02 -12.83
CA LEU A 154 10.07 2.77 -12.10
C LEU A 154 8.70 2.12 -11.93
N ILE A 155 8.53 0.92 -12.51
CA ILE A 155 7.32 0.06 -12.51
C ILE A 155 6.17 0.59 -13.37
#